data_76dc8d8fd5ae080c4412aab7c9d6ff0c
#
_entry.id   76dc8d8fd5ae080c4412aab7c9d6ff0c
#
_cell.length_a   1.000
_cell.length_b   1.000
_cell.length_c   1.000
_cell.angle_alpha   90.00
_cell.angle_beta   90.00
_cell.angle_gamma   90.00
#
_symmetry.space_group_name_H-M   'P 1'
#
loop_
_entity.id
_entity.type
_entity.pdbx_description
1 polymer ?
#
loop_
_entity_poly.entity_id
_entity_poly.type
_entity_poly.pdbx_seq_one_letter_code
_entity_poly.pdbx_strand_id
1 'polypeptide(L)'
;TLGLSSAASDVYKRQPGQSITVLWRGKPVFIRRRTPEEISEAKAVSLDELPDPQDDAARAKNPEWLVMVGICTHLGCIPLGQKGEYNGWFCPCHGSHYDTSGRIRKGPAPTNLEIPDYVFLNDNTIKIG
;
A
#
# COMPACT_ATOMS: atom_id res chain seq x y z
N THR A 1 -7.14 -12.61 -17.26
CA THR A 1 -6.81 -11.59 -18.21
C THR A 1 -6.94 -10.19 -17.64
N LEU A 2 -6.23 -9.30 -18.22
CA LEU A 2 -6.25 -7.91 -17.76
C LEU A 2 -7.14 -7.10 -18.67
N GLY A 3 -8.18 -6.52 -18.10
CA GLY A 3 -8.94 -5.49 -18.79
C GLY A 3 -8.18 -4.17 -18.73
N LEU A 4 -8.62 -3.20 -19.51
CA LEU A 4 -8.02 -1.87 -19.49
C LEU A 4 -8.31 -1.13 -18.19
N SER A 5 -9.41 -1.47 -17.51
CA SER A 5 -9.84 -0.80 -16.28
C SER A 5 -9.72 -1.67 -15.04
N SER A 6 -9.29 -2.93 -15.17
CA SER A 6 -9.17 -3.83 -14.03
C SER A 6 -8.04 -4.84 -14.23
N ALA A 7 -7.55 -5.37 -13.14
CA ALA A 7 -6.54 -6.41 -13.14
C ALA A 7 -6.88 -7.43 -12.05
N ALA A 8 -6.67 -8.71 -12.36
CA ALA A 8 -6.78 -9.78 -11.38
C ALA A 8 -5.39 -10.32 -11.09
N SER A 9 -5.09 -10.58 -9.84
CA SER A 9 -3.78 -11.06 -9.43
C SER A 9 -3.93 -12.24 -8.47
N ASP A 10 -3.14 -13.26 -8.72
CA ASP A 10 -3.08 -14.46 -7.89
C ASP A 10 -2.10 -14.20 -6.74
N VAL A 11 -2.62 -14.23 -5.52
CA VAL A 11 -1.83 -13.87 -4.34
C VAL A 11 -1.57 -15.05 -3.40
N TYR A 12 -2.14 -16.22 -3.68
CA TYR A 12 -2.09 -17.34 -2.74
C TYR A 12 -0.68 -17.84 -2.42
N LYS A 13 0.27 -17.64 -3.33
CA LYS A 13 1.65 -18.09 -3.15
C LYS A 13 2.51 -17.11 -2.36
N ARG A 14 1.97 -15.95 -2.00
CA ARG A 14 2.77 -14.94 -1.30
C ARG A 14 2.89 -15.29 0.17
N GLN A 15 4.12 -15.23 0.66
CA GLN A 15 4.40 -15.42 2.08
C GLN A 15 4.30 -14.07 2.82
N PRO A 16 4.07 -14.08 4.14
CA PRO A 16 4.15 -12.85 4.90
C PRO A 16 5.48 -12.12 4.65
N GLY A 17 5.40 -10.82 4.42
CA GLY A 17 6.56 -10.00 4.11
C GLY A 17 6.93 -9.93 2.64
N GLN A 18 6.17 -10.56 1.76
CA GLN A 18 6.40 -10.49 0.32
C GLN A 18 5.46 -9.50 -0.35
N SER A 19 5.95 -8.89 -1.41
CA SER A 19 5.17 -7.93 -2.21
C SER A 19 5.28 -8.28 -3.69
N ILE A 20 4.23 -7.95 -4.43
CA ILE A 20 4.28 -7.92 -5.89
C ILE A 20 3.83 -6.55 -6.35
N THR A 21 4.22 -6.22 -7.57
CA THR A 21 3.75 -5.00 -8.24
C THR A 21 3.07 -5.41 -9.53
N VAL A 22 1.85 -4.92 -9.73
CA VAL A 22 1.11 -5.16 -10.96
C VAL A 22 0.81 -3.83 -11.63
N LEU A 23 0.62 -3.86 -12.94
CA LEU A 23 0.21 -2.66 -13.67
C LEU A 23 -1.32 -2.60 -13.74
N TRP A 24 -1.86 -1.42 -13.45
CA TRP A 24 -3.28 -1.14 -13.55
C TRP A 24 -3.44 0.25 -14.14
N ARG A 25 -4.04 0.33 -15.33
CA ARG A 25 -4.19 1.60 -16.06
C ARG A 25 -2.87 2.36 -16.21
N GLY A 26 -1.78 1.62 -16.46
CA GLY A 26 -0.45 2.20 -16.59
C GLY A 26 0.20 2.62 -15.29
N LYS A 27 -0.40 2.33 -14.16
CA LYS A 27 0.13 2.68 -12.83
C LYS A 27 0.58 1.43 -12.09
N PRO A 28 1.68 1.51 -11.33
CA PRO A 28 2.07 0.39 -10.47
C PRO A 28 1.13 0.30 -9.29
N VAL A 29 0.67 -0.90 -8.98
CA VAL A 29 -0.10 -1.18 -7.77
C VAL A 29 0.69 -2.16 -6.94
N PHE A 30 0.97 -1.78 -5.70
CA PHE A 30 1.67 -2.62 -4.74
C PHE A 30 0.67 -3.51 -4.04
N ILE A 31 0.97 -4.80 -3.99
CA ILE A 31 0.20 -5.79 -3.23
C ILE A 31 1.17 -6.45 -2.28
N ARG A 32 1.02 -6.18 -0.98
CA ARG A 32 1.92 -6.71 0.03
C ARG A 32 1.17 -7.59 1.00
N ARG A 33 1.69 -8.79 1.25
CA ARG A 33 1.24 -9.62 2.37
C ARG A 33 2.00 -9.17 3.60
N ARG A 34 1.32 -8.43 4.47
CA ARG A 34 1.96 -7.85 5.66
C ARG A 34 2.26 -8.92 6.71
N THR A 35 3.37 -8.73 7.42
CA THR A 35 3.68 -9.55 8.59
C THR A 35 2.78 -9.15 9.75
N PRO A 36 2.59 -10.04 10.75
CA PRO A 36 1.85 -9.66 11.97
C PRO A 36 2.39 -8.41 12.64
N GLU A 37 3.72 -8.22 12.63
CA GLU A 37 4.37 -7.05 13.20
C GLU A 37 3.99 -5.77 12.46
N GLU A 38 3.94 -5.82 11.14
CA GLU A 38 3.55 -4.68 10.31
C GLU A 38 2.11 -4.28 10.56
N ILE A 39 1.21 -5.26 10.68
CA ILE A 39 -0.19 -5.03 10.98
C ILE A 39 -0.35 -4.39 12.36
N SER A 40 0.31 -4.95 13.34
CA SER A 40 0.28 -4.46 14.72
C SER A 40 0.79 -3.02 14.80
N GLU A 41 1.90 -2.74 14.13
CA GLU A 41 2.49 -1.41 14.08
C GLU A 41 1.53 -0.39 13.46
N ALA A 42 0.89 -0.75 12.35
CA ALA A 42 -0.08 0.12 11.70
C ALA A 42 -1.28 0.43 12.59
N LYS A 43 -1.78 -0.56 13.31
CA LYS A 43 -2.94 -0.40 14.19
C LYS A 43 -2.63 0.36 15.47
N ALA A 44 -1.37 0.39 15.88
CA ALA A 44 -0.96 1.06 17.11
C ALA A 44 -0.85 2.58 16.96
N VAL A 45 -0.86 3.10 15.74
CA VAL A 45 -0.69 4.53 15.49
C VAL A 45 -1.98 5.28 15.78
N SER A 46 -1.89 6.34 16.60
CA SER A 46 -3.03 7.22 16.85
C SER A 46 -3.32 8.08 15.62
N LEU A 47 -4.60 8.28 15.33
CA LEU A 47 -4.99 9.16 14.22
C LEU A 47 -4.43 10.57 14.37
N ASP A 48 -4.23 11.02 15.60
CA ASP A 48 -3.68 12.36 15.88
C ASP A 48 -2.24 12.52 15.39
N GLU A 49 -1.52 11.43 15.21
CA GLU A 49 -0.15 11.45 14.71
C GLU A 49 -0.04 11.50 13.19
N LEU A 50 -1.16 11.34 12.50
CA LEU A 50 -1.18 11.20 11.05
C LEU A 50 -1.45 12.53 10.37
N PRO A 51 -0.57 13.00 9.47
CA PRO A 51 -0.86 14.18 8.66
C PRO A 51 -2.12 14.04 7.81
N ASP A 52 -2.41 12.83 7.34
CA ASP A 52 -3.61 12.49 6.60
C ASP A 52 -4.31 11.36 7.37
N PRO A 53 -5.17 11.69 8.36
CA PRO A 53 -5.73 10.68 9.25
C PRO A 53 -6.62 9.68 8.54
N GLN A 54 -6.27 8.40 8.64
CA GLN A 54 -7.05 7.30 8.09
C GLN A 54 -6.69 6.03 8.86
N ASP A 55 -7.69 5.32 9.36
CA ASP A 55 -7.49 4.05 10.04
C ASP A 55 -6.93 2.99 9.10
N ASP A 56 -6.10 2.12 9.63
CA ASP A 56 -5.61 0.97 8.87
C ASP A 56 -6.76 0.11 8.34
N ALA A 57 -7.80 -0.10 9.16
CA ALA A 57 -8.96 -0.89 8.75
C ALA A 57 -9.71 -0.30 7.56
N ALA A 58 -9.66 1.02 7.39
CA ALA A 58 -10.25 1.68 6.23
C ALA A 58 -9.41 1.50 4.96
N ARG A 59 -8.14 1.15 5.12
CA ARG A 59 -7.20 1.02 4.01
C ARG A 59 -6.98 -0.44 3.58
N ALA A 60 -7.20 -1.40 4.45
CA ALA A 60 -6.97 -2.81 4.16
C ALA A 60 -8.21 -3.61 4.53
N LYS A 61 -8.92 -4.12 3.53
CA LYS A 61 -10.12 -4.94 3.75
C LYS A 61 -9.80 -6.22 4.49
N ASN A 62 -8.64 -6.81 4.20
CA ASN A 62 -8.05 -7.91 4.93
C ASN A 62 -6.71 -7.41 5.44
N PRO A 63 -6.48 -7.40 6.76
CA PRO A 63 -5.25 -6.82 7.33
C PRO A 63 -3.96 -7.39 6.77
N GLU A 64 -3.95 -8.66 6.35
CA GLU A 64 -2.77 -9.25 5.73
C GLU A 64 -2.43 -8.64 4.38
N TRP A 65 -3.42 -8.14 3.64
CA TRP A 65 -3.23 -7.72 2.26
C TRP A 65 -3.43 -6.22 2.10
N LEU A 66 -2.32 -5.51 1.95
CA LEU A 66 -2.33 -4.09 1.65
C LEU A 66 -2.19 -3.90 0.15
N VAL A 67 -3.15 -3.20 -0.45
CA VAL A 67 -3.21 -2.94 -1.89
C VAL A 67 -3.21 -1.44 -2.10
N MET A 68 -2.19 -0.92 -2.77
CA MET A 68 -2.03 0.54 -2.92
C MET A 68 -1.49 0.88 -4.29
N VAL A 69 -1.87 2.04 -4.81
CA VAL A 69 -1.20 2.61 -5.97
C VAL A 69 0.20 3.07 -5.54
N GLY A 70 1.22 2.56 -6.18
CA GLY A 70 2.62 2.82 -5.84
C GLY A 70 3.16 4.10 -6.46
N ILE A 71 2.47 5.21 -6.22
CA ILE A 71 2.86 6.52 -6.75
C ILE A 71 2.86 7.52 -5.60
N CYS A 72 4.03 8.12 -5.34
CA CYS A 72 4.17 9.13 -4.30
C CYS A 72 3.22 10.30 -4.58
N THR A 73 2.46 10.69 -3.58
CA THR A 73 1.44 11.73 -3.72
C THR A 73 2.03 13.14 -3.81
N HIS A 74 3.36 13.28 -3.67
CA HIS A 74 4.02 14.57 -3.85
C HIS A 74 4.16 14.91 -5.34
N LEU A 75 5.04 14.20 -6.08
CA LEU A 75 5.30 14.49 -7.50
C LEU A 75 5.33 13.23 -8.37
N GLY A 76 4.79 12.12 -7.90
CA GLY A 76 4.58 10.95 -8.74
C GLY A 76 5.72 9.95 -8.86
N CYS A 77 6.76 10.05 -8.05
CA CYS A 77 7.81 9.03 -8.03
C CYS A 77 7.29 7.73 -7.43
N ILE A 78 7.96 6.62 -7.74
CA ILE A 78 7.59 5.31 -7.21
C ILE A 78 8.36 5.06 -5.92
N PRO A 79 7.67 4.90 -4.77
CA PRO A 79 8.36 4.64 -3.50
C PRO A 79 8.99 3.26 -3.46
N LEU A 80 10.03 3.13 -2.62
CA LEU A 80 10.74 1.89 -2.40
C LEU A 80 10.19 1.20 -1.15
N GLY A 81 9.87 -0.08 -1.27
CA GLY A 81 9.31 -0.85 -0.17
C GLY A 81 10.35 -1.22 0.89
N GLN A 82 9.90 -1.27 2.13
CA GLN A 82 10.69 -1.62 3.30
C GLN A 82 11.93 -0.74 3.46
N LYS A 83 11.76 0.52 3.16
CA LYS A 83 12.76 1.58 3.33
C LYS A 83 12.14 2.71 4.13
N GLY A 84 12.98 3.59 4.64
CA GLY A 84 12.55 4.73 5.43
C GLY A 84 12.43 4.39 6.91
N GLU A 85 11.93 5.36 7.68
CA GLU A 85 11.97 5.29 9.14
C GLU A 85 10.76 4.60 9.77
N TYR A 86 9.75 4.23 8.96
CA TYR A 86 8.47 3.73 9.46
C TYR A 86 8.17 2.31 8.97
N ASN A 87 9.18 1.59 8.49
CA ASN A 87 9.09 0.20 8.04
C ASN A 87 8.13 -0.04 6.87
N GLY A 88 7.74 1.03 6.19
CA GLY A 88 6.83 0.96 5.06
C GLY A 88 7.52 1.27 3.74
N TRP A 89 7.29 2.47 3.22
CA TRP A 89 7.85 2.89 1.93
C TRP A 89 8.56 4.22 2.06
N PHE A 90 9.55 4.41 1.21
CA PHE A 90 10.32 5.64 1.16
C PHE A 90 10.42 6.13 -0.28
N CYS A 91 10.05 7.37 -0.51
CA CYS A 91 10.22 8.00 -1.82
C CYS A 91 11.53 8.76 -1.87
N PRO A 92 12.53 8.29 -2.64
CA PRO A 92 13.85 8.91 -2.64
C PRO A 92 13.90 10.26 -3.37
N CYS A 93 12.87 10.60 -4.15
CA CYS A 93 12.87 11.84 -4.92
C CYS A 93 12.91 13.08 -4.01
N HIS A 94 12.11 13.10 -2.96
CA HIS A 94 12.02 14.26 -2.06
C HIS A 94 11.93 13.87 -0.58
N GLY A 95 12.12 12.59 -0.26
CA GLY A 95 12.25 12.14 1.11
C GLY A 95 10.93 11.91 1.86
N SER A 96 9.86 11.55 1.18
CA SER A 96 8.62 11.18 1.87
C SER A 96 8.72 9.77 2.46
N HIS A 97 8.28 9.62 3.71
CA HIS A 97 8.26 8.34 4.42
C HIS A 97 6.82 7.93 4.67
N TYR A 98 6.49 6.70 4.30
CA TYR A 98 5.17 6.10 4.53
C TYR A 98 5.30 4.92 5.49
N ASP A 99 4.28 4.69 6.30
CA ASP A 99 4.29 3.59 7.27
C ASP A 99 3.82 2.26 6.65
N THR A 100 3.62 1.26 7.50
CA THR A 100 3.24 -0.09 7.07
C THR A 100 1.82 -0.17 6.52
N SER A 101 1.05 0.91 6.59
CA SER A 101 -0.27 1.05 5.95
C SER A 101 -0.24 1.96 4.73
N GLY A 102 0.94 2.46 4.36
CA GLY A 102 1.08 3.40 3.25
C GLY A 102 0.61 4.81 3.59
N ARG A 103 0.55 5.17 4.86
CA ARG A 103 0.16 6.51 5.30
C ARG A 103 1.38 7.40 5.40
N ILE A 104 1.24 8.65 4.96
CA ILE A 104 2.34 9.61 5.03
C ILE A 104 2.66 9.94 6.50
N ARG A 105 3.94 9.88 6.84
CA ARG A 105 4.41 10.15 8.18
C ARG A 105 5.43 11.29 8.23
N LYS A 106 6.22 11.47 7.18
CA LYS A 106 7.28 12.47 7.15
C LYS A 106 7.59 12.82 5.72
N GLY A 107 7.90 14.09 5.47
CA GLY A 107 8.29 14.57 4.16
C GLY A 107 7.18 15.34 3.46
N PRO A 108 7.41 15.73 2.20
CA PRO A 108 6.55 16.67 1.51
C PRO A 108 5.24 16.12 0.95
N ALA A 109 5.07 14.79 0.88
CA ALA A 109 3.84 14.22 0.33
C ALA A 109 2.63 14.66 1.16
N PRO A 110 1.57 15.16 0.51
CA PRO A 110 0.42 15.72 1.23
C PRO A 110 -0.57 14.66 1.74
N THR A 111 -0.63 13.50 1.10
CA THR A 111 -1.63 12.47 1.41
C THR A 111 -1.01 11.08 1.45
N ASN A 112 -1.77 10.14 2.00
CA ASN A 112 -1.42 8.73 2.01
C ASN A 112 -1.37 8.18 0.58
N LEU A 113 -0.69 7.08 0.36
CA LEU A 113 -0.72 6.39 -0.92
C LEU A 113 -2.17 5.96 -1.20
N GLU A 114 -2.59 6.13 -2.44
CA GLU A 114 -3.98 5.88 -2.84
C GLU A 114 -4.34 4.40 -2.72
N ILE A 115 -5.52 4.10 -2.18
CA ILE A 115 -6.09 2.76 -2.18
C ILE A 115 -7.04 2.68 -3.36
N PRO A 116 -6.76 1.85 -4.37
CA PRO A 116 -7.68 1.69 -5.50
C PRO A 116 -8.89 0.86 -5.08
N ASP A 117 -9.94 0.89 -5.88
CA ASP A 117 -11.02 -0.05 -5.71
C ASP A 117 -10.51 -1.46 -6.00
N TYR A 118 -10.78 -2.39 -5.09
CA TYR A 118 -10.42 -3.78 -5.30
C TYR A 118 -11.36 -4.69 -4.53
N VAL A 119 -11.43 -5.94 -4.96
CA VAL A 119 -12.21 -6.98 -4.27
C VAL A 119 -11.42 -8.27 -4.29
N PHE A 120 -11.67 -9.13 -3.30
CA PHE A 120 -11.18 -10.50 -3.33
C PHE A 120 -12.21 -11.34 -4.10
N LEU A 121 -11.78 -11.94 -5.21
CA LEU A 121 -12.64 -12.84 -5.98
C LEU A 121 -12.76 -14.18 -5.25
N ASN A 122 -11.71 -14.57 -4.54
CA ASN A 122 -11.63 -15.73 -3.67
C ASN A 122 -10.42 -15.52 -2.77
N ASP A 123 -10.06 -16.53 -1.96
CA ASP A 123 -8.92 -16.41 -1.05
C ASP A 123 -7.57 -16.23 -1.75
N ASN A 124 -7.52 -16.49 -3.05
CA ASN A 124 -6.28 -16.52 -3.83
C ASN A 124 -6.16 -15.39 -4.84
N THR A 125 -7.20 -14.62 -5.10
CA THR A 125 -7.21 -13.70 -6.23
C THR A 125 -7.83 -12.35 -5.85
N ILE A 126 -7.11 -11.28 -6.16
CA ILE A 126 -7.57 -9.90 -5.97
C ILE A 126 -7.85 -9.31 -7.34
N LYS A 127 -8.99 -8.67 -7.50
CA LYS A 127 -9.34 -7.90 -8.69
C LYS A 127 -9.27 -6.41 -8.36
N ILE A 128 -8.56 -5.65 -9.18
CA ILE A 128 -8.39 -4.20 -9.02
C ILE A 128 -9.19 -3.50 -10.10
N GLY A 129 -9.99 -2.54 -9.67
CA GLY A 129 -10.81 -1.76 -10.60
C GLY A 129 -12.25 -2.13 -10.71
#